data_301ca37a8e193e5c02bc0129f2774357
#
_entry.id   301ca37a8e193e5c02bc0129f2774357
#
_cell.length_a   1.000
_cell.length_b   1.000
_cell.length_c   1.000
_cell.angle_alpha   90.00
_cell.angle_beta   90.00
_cell.angle_gamma   90.00
#
_symmetry.space_group_name_H-M   'P 1'
#
loop_
_entity.id
_entity.type
_entity.pdbx_description
1 polymer ?
#
loop_
_entity_poly.entity_id
_entity_poly.type
_entity_poly.pdbx_seq_one_letter_code
_entity_poly.pdbx_strand_id
1 'polypeptide(L)'
;GPVKTNEQIRKAFDSGKAELLKALSAHNITILHTEEFHEPSGDELIMALDAPAEDIKTLATEIEESHPLGRLFDMDVIGTDGMKLSRGTYRKCIICGCQAQECARSRKHSVEELQEKIEELLNQFAM
;
A
#
# COMPACT_ATOMS: atom_id res chain seq x y z
N GLY A 1 7.18 -2.76 -21.07
CA GLY A 1 7.38 -2.70 -19.66
C GLY A 1 6.53 -3.69 -18.89
N PRO A 2 6.73 -3.78 -17.63
CA PRO A 2 5.97 -4.72 -16.81
C PRO A 2 4.49 -4.39 -16.86
N VAL A 3 3.68 -5.42 -16.79
CA VAL A 3 2.23 -5.28 -16.73
C VAL A 3 1.88 -4.62 -15.40
N LYS A 4 1.18 -3.49 -15.45
CA LYS A 4 0.79 -2.74 -14.24
C LYS A 4 -0.40 -3.37 -13.53
N THR A 5 -1.25 -4.05 -14.27
CA THR A 5 -2.39 -4.78 -13.73
C THR A 5 -2.40 -6.18 -14.31
N ASN A 6 -2.54 -7.18 -13.46
CA ASN A 6 -2.78 -8.56 -13.83
C ASN A 6 -3.61 -9.18 -12.71
N GLU A 7 -3.94 -10.45 -12.85
CA GLU A 7 -4.77 -11.14 -11.87
C GLU A 7 -4.15 -11.15 -10.48
N GLN A 8 -2.84 -11.36 -10.38
CA GLN A 8 -2.14 -11.38 -9.09
C GLN A 8 -2.11 -9.99 -8.44
N ILE A 9 -1.87 -8.95 -9.23
CA ILE A 9 -1.85 -7.58 -8.75
C ILE A 9 -3.24 -7.17 -8.28
N ARG A 10 -4.29 -7.56 -9.02
CA ARG A 10 -5.66 -7.30 -8.62
C ARG A 10 -5.99 -8.00 -7.31
N LYS A 11 -5.55 -9.23 -7.11
CA LYS A 11 -5.75 -9.95 -5.85
C LYS A 11 -5.04 -9.25 -4.70
N ALA A 12 -3.84 -8.73 -4.93
CA ALA A 12 -3.12 -7.95 -3.92
C ALA A 12 -3.89 -6.68 -3.55
N PHE A 13 -4.41 -5.97 -4.55
CA PHE A 13 -5.23 -4.78 -4.33
C PHE A 13 -6.48 -5.13 -3.50
N ASP A 14 -7.19 -6.19 -3.89
CA ASP A 14 -8.39 -6.62 -3.18
C ASP A 14 -8.09 -7.03 -1.74
N SER A 15 -6.94 -7.66 -1.50
CA SER A 15 -6.49 -8.04 -0.15
C SER A 15 -6.22 -6.80 0.71
N GLY A 16 -5.57 -5.78 0.14
CA GLY A 16 -5.31 -4.52 0.84
C GLY A 16 -6.61 -3.80 1.17
N LYS A 17 -7.53 -3.76 0.22
CA LYS A 17 -8.84 -3.16 0.43
C LYS A 17 -9.61 -3.87 1.55
N ALA A 18 -9.64 -5.21 1.52
CA ALA A 18 -10.34 -6.00 2.53
C ALA A 18 -9.75 -5.75 3.92
N GLU A 19 -8.43 -5.70 4.03
CA GLU A 19 -7.75 -5.47 5.30
C GLU A 19 -8.07 -4.06 5.83
N LEU A 20 -8.07 -3.07 4.94
CA LEU A 20 -8.41 -1.70 5.31
C LEU A 20 -9.86 -1.61 5.79
N LEU A 21 -10.81 -2.20 5.07
CA LEU A 21 -12.21 -2.20 5.47
C LEU A 21 -12.42 -2.88 6.82
N LYS A 22 -11.72 -3.97 7.06
CA LYS A 22 -11.76 -4.68 8.34
C LYS A 22 -11.24 -3.81 9.48
N ALA A 23 -10.12 -3.12 9.27
CA ALA A 23 -9.54 -2.24 10.27
C ALA A 23 -10.46 -1.05 10.58
N LEU A 24 -11.04 -0.45 9.55
CA LEU A 24 -11.98 0.67 9.71
C LEU A 24 -13.21 0.24 10.52
N SER A 25 -13.75 -0.93 10.22
CA SER A 25 -14.88 -1.47 10.95
C SER A 25 -14.52 -1.77 12.41
N ALA A 26 -13.35 -2.35 12.66
CA ALA A 26 -12.89 -2.68 14.00
C ALA A 26 -12.71 -1.43 14.89
N HIS A 27 -12.39 -0.30 14.27
CA HIS A 27 -12.21 0.98 14.97
C HIS A 27 -13.42 1.89 14.88
N ASN A 28 -14.54 1.40 14.36
CA ASN A 28 -15.81 2.14 14.22
C ASN A 28 -15.65 3.44 13.43
N ILE A 29 -14.83 3.41 12.37
CA ILE A 29 -14.61 4.58 11.52
C ILE A 29 -15.65 4.54 10.39
N THR A 30 -16.40 5.63 10.25
CA THR A 30 -17.43 5.76 9.21
C THR A 30 -16.81 6.15 7.88
N ILE A 31 -17.18 5.43 6.83
CA ILE A 31 -16.78 5.74 5.46
C ILE A 31 -17.81 6.68 4.87
N LEU A 32 -17.39 7.92 4.55
CA LEU A 32 -18.29 8.94 4.03
C LEU A 32 -18.46 8.83 2.52
N HIS A 33 -17.43 8.40 1.82
CA HIS A 33 -17.44 8.29 0.37
C HIS A 33 -16.35 7.33 -0.08
N THR A 34 -16.59 6.58 -1.17
CA THR A 34 -15.63 5.65 -1.74
C THR A 34 -15.68 5.74 -3.26
N GLU A 35 -14.52 5.80 -3.89
CA GLU A 35 -14.38 5.67 -5.34
C GLU A 35 -13.26 4.67 -5.64
N GLU A 36 -13.50 3.83 -6.63
CA GLU A 36 -12.55 2.81 -7.01
C GLU A 36 -12.32 2.85 -8.52
N PHE A 37 -11.07 2.82 -8.93
CA PHE A 37 -10.68 2.92 -10.34
C PHE A 37 -9.79 1.74 -10.71
N HIS A 38 -10.07 1.15 -11.87
CA HIS A 38 -9.30 0.04 -12.42
C HIS A 38 -8.90 0.40 -13.84
N GLU A 39 -7.66 0.81 -14.01
CA GLU A 39 -7.14 1.29 -15.28
C GLU A 39 -5.88 0.52 -15.66
N PRO A 40 -5.45 0.56 -16.94
CA PRO A 40 -4.21 -0.09 -17.34
C PRO A 40 -2.99 0.36 -16.54
N SER A 41 -3.01 1.59 -16.01
CA SER A 41 -1.93 2.14 -15.19
C SER A 41 -1.93 1.60 -13.77
N GLY A 42 -3.00 0.93 -13.32
CA GLY A 42 -3.11 0.35 -11.99
C GLY A 42 -4.49 0.49 -11.37
N ASP A 43 -4.63 -0.11 -10.21
CA ASP A 43 -5.86 -0.05 -9.42
C ASP A 43 -5.72 1.00 -8.33
N GLU A 44 -6.79 1.74 -8.06
CA GLU A 44 -6.77 2.83 -7.10
C GLU A 44 -8.08 2.87 -6.31
N LEU A 45 -7.97 3.12 -5.00
CA LEU A 45 -9.11 3.27 -4.11
C LEU A 45 -8.98 4.61 -3.37
N ILE A 46 -10.02 5.42 -3.42
CA ILE A 46 -10.07 6.71 -2.73
C ILE A 46 -11.25 6.68 -1.76
N MET A 47 -10.99 7.00 -0.50
CA MET A 47 -12.02 7.05 0.54
C MET A 47 -11.97 8.34 1.32
N ALA A 48 -13.15 8.89 1.61
CA ALA A 48 -13.29 9.94 2.61
C ALA A 48 -13.77 9.29 3.91
N LEU A 49 -13.05 9.50 4.99
CA LEU A 49 -13.29 8.85 6.27
C LEU A 49 -13.56 9.87 7.37
N ASP A 50 -14.47 9.52 8.28
CA ASP A 50 -14.83 10.38 9.41
C ASP A 50 -14.01 10.00 10.64
N ALA A 51 -12.74 10.39 10.63
CA ALA A 51 -11.82 10.16 11.76
C ALA A 51 -10.60 11.10 11.61
N PRO A 52 -9.88 11.35 12.71
CA PRO A 52 -8.65 12.14 12.62
C PRO A 52 -7.65 11.50 11.66
N ALA A 53 -7.00 12.35 10.85
CA ALA A 53 -6.05 11.86 9.84
C ALA A 53 -4.90 11.07 10.45
N GLU A 54 -4.41 11.47 11.62
CA GLU A 54 -3.34 10.75 12.32
C GLU A 54 -3.74 9.31 12.67
N ASP A 55 -4.98 9.12 13.10
CA ASP A 55 -5.48 7.77 13.46
C ASP A 55 -5.55 6.90 12.22
N ILE A 56 -6.03 7.45 11.11
CA ILE A 56 -6.10 6.74 9.83
C ILE A 56 -4.69 6.39 9.35
N LYS A 57 -3.74 7.32 9.49
CA LYS A 57 -2.35 7.08 9.09
C LYS A 57 -1.72 5.95 9.91
N THR A 58 -2.02 5.88 11.20
CA THR A 58 -1.55 4.81 12.06
C THR A 58 -2.07 3.46 11.57
N LEU A 59 -3.37 3.37 11.27
CA LEU A 59 -3.98 2.14 10.76
C LEU A 59 -3.36 1.73 9.42
N ALA A 60 -3.22 2.67 8.50
CA ALA A 60 -2.65 2.40 7.18
C ALA A 60 -1.21 1.89 7.30
N THR A 61 -0.41 2.53 8.15
CA THR A 61 0.98 2.15 8.35
C THR A 61 1.08 0.75 8.96
N GLU A 62 0.22 0.43 9.92
CA GLU A 62 0.19 -0.92 10.51
C GLU A 62 -0.12 -1.99 9.47
N ILE A 63 -1.06 -1.73 8.58
CA ILE A 63 -1.41 -2.66 7.51
C ILE A 63 -0.21 -2.85 6.56
N GLU A 64 0.43 -1.75 6.16
CA GLU A 64 1.60 -1.80 5.28
C GLU A 64 2.76 -2.59 5.90
N GLU A 65 2.89 -2.53 7.21
CA GLU A 65 4.00 -3.20 7.92
C GLU A 65 3.69 -4.64 8.33
N SER A 66 2.42 -4.97 8.58
CA SER A 66 2.06 -6.29 9.11
C SER A 66 1.49 -7.27 8.08
N HIS A 67 0.84 -6.79 7.02
CA HIS A 67 0.26 -7.67 6.02
C HIS A 67 1.36 -8.32 5.17
N PRO A 68 1.23 -9.61 4.79
CA PRO A 68 2.24 -10.25 3.93
C PRO A 68 2.55 -9.50 2.64
N LEU A 69 1.58 -8.80 2.06
CA LEU A 69 1.77 -7.98 0.86
C LEU A 69 1.87 -6.49 1.17
N GLY A 70 1.99 -6.12 2.45
CA GLY A 70 1.98 -4.71 2.86
C GLY A 70 3.03 -3.86 2.19
N ARG A 71 4.15 -4.46 1.81
CA ARG A 71 5.22 -3.74 1.11
C ARG A 71 4.83 -3.31 -0.30
N LEU A 72 3.78 -3.89 -0.85
CA LEU A 72 3.26 -3.55 -2.17
C LEU A 72 2.12 -2.53 -2.09
N PHE A 73 1.59 -2.28 -0.90
CA PHE A 73 0.52 -1.32 -0.70
C PHE A 73 1.10 0.09 -0.57
N ASP A 74 0.39 1.05 -1.15
CA ASP A 74 0.76 2.46 -1.05
C ASP A 74 -0.48 3.20 -0.55
N MET A 75 -0.56 3.34 0.78
CA MET A 75 -1.71 3.95 1.44
C MET A 75 -1.38 5.35 1.93
N ASP A 76 -1.75 6.35 1.13
CA ASP A 76 -1.54 7.74 1.47
C ASP A 76 -2.75 8.29 2.24
N VAL A 77 -2.48 9.12 3.24
CA VAL A 77 -3.52 9.78 4.03
C VAL A 77 -3.34 11.29 3.87
N ILE A 78 -4.44 11.96 3.48
CA ILE A 78 -4.44 13.40 3.29
C ILE A 78 -5.39 14.01 4.32
N GLY A 79 -4.90 14.98 5.07
CA GLY A 79 -5.69 15.66 6.08
C GLY A 79 -6.68 16.65 5.47
N THR A 80 -7.56 17.19 6.30
CA THR A 80 -8.56 18.17 5.85
C THR A 80 -7.94 19.48 5.37
N ASP A 81 -6.68 19.71 5.71
CA ASP A 81 -5.90 20.86 5.22
C ASP A 81 -5.31 20.61 3.83
N GLY A 82 -5.53 19.44 3.26
CA GLY A 82 -5.00 19.06 1.95
C GLY A 82 -3.56 18.55 2.00
N MET A 83 -2.96 18.43 3.17
CA MET A 83 -1.57 18.01 3.33
C MET A 83 -1.49 16.50 3.55
N LYS A 84 -0.55 15.86 2.84
CA LYS A 84 -0.28 14.45 2.99
C LYS A 84 0.50 14.21 4.28
N LEU A 85 0.06 13.24 5.08
CA LEU A 85 0.74 12.88 6.32
C LEU A 85 1.98 12.06 6.03
N SER A 86 3.07 12.37 6.74
CA SER A 86 4.32 11.62 6.64
C SER A 86 4.32 10.42 7.58
N ARG A 87 5.06 9.38 7.20
CA ARG A 87 5.26 8.23 8.09
C ARG A 87 6.19 8.65 9.25
N GLY A 88 5.97 8.05 10.40
CA GLY A 88 6.88 8.25 11.54
C GLY A 88 8.22 7.54 11.35
N THR A 89 8.27 6.50 10.52
CA THR A 89 9.47 5.74 10.20
C THR A 89 9.64 5.62 8.70
N TYR A 90 10.86 5.36 8.24
CA TYR A 90 11.09 5.16 6.83
C TYR A 90 10.54 3.80 6.37
N ARG A 91 10.18 3.73 5.09
CA ARG A 91 9.73 2.50 4.46
C ARG A 91 10.95 1.65 4.10
N LYS A 92 10.91 0.37 4.45
CA LYS A 92 12.02 -0.55 4.19
C LYS A 92 12.01 -1.07 2.76
N CYS A 93 13.19 -1.23 2.19
CA CYS A 93 13.34 -1.85 0.88
C CYS A 93 12.89 -3.31 0.94
N ILE A 94 12.14 -3.75 -0.06
CA ILE A 94 11.61 -5.12 -0.09
C ILE A 94 12.68 -6.18 -0.33
N ILE A 95 13.86 -5.78 -0.81
CA ILE A 95 14.97 -6.71 -1.08
C ILE A 95 15.90 -6.81 0.12
N CYS A 96 16.41 -5.68 0.62
CA CYS A 96 17.47 -5.72 1.63
C CYS A 96 17.07 -5.21 3.02
N GLY A 97 15.88 -4.66 3.18
CA GLY A 97 15.41 -4.15 4.47
C GLY A 97 15.99 -2.79 4.86
N CYS A 98 16.86 -2.21 4.04
CA CYS A 98 17.37 -0.87 4.26
C CYS A 98 16.32 0.16 3.90
N GLN A 99 16.61 1.45 4.10
CA GLN A 99 15.67 2.50 3.74
C GLN A 99 15.40 2.48 2.23
N ALA A 100 14.11 2.32 1.85
CA ALA A 100 13.73 2.15 0.44
C ALA A 100 14.14 3.34 -0.43
N GLN A 101 14.02 4.57 0.09
CA GLN A 101 14.40 5.77 -0.66
C GLN A 101 15.88 5.80 -0.97
N GLU A 102 16.73 5.31 -0.05
CA GLU A 102 18.16 5.24 -0.29
C GLU A 102 18.50 4.23 -1.38
N CYS A 103 17.83 3.08 -1.38
CA CYS A 103 18.01 2.07 -2.43
C CYS A 103 17.57 2.61 -3.79
N ALA A 104 16.45 3.34 -3.84
CA ALA A 104 15.95 3.94 -5.08
C ALA A 104 16.91 5.03 -5.58
N ARG A 105 17.38 5.89 -4.67
CA ARG A 105 18.29 6.99 -5.02
C ARG A 105 19.63 6.48 -5.52
N SER A 106 20.20 5.48 -4.86
CA SER A 106 21.49 4.90 -5.21
C SER A 106 21.41 3.86 -6.31
N ARG A 107 20.21 3.48 -6.73
CA ARG A 107 19.97 2.40 -7.70
C ARG A 107 20.67 1.12 -7.28
N LYS A 108 20.60 0.81 -5.99
CA LYS A 108 21.25 -0.36 -5.40
C LYS A 108 20.75 -1.67 -6.02
N HIS A 109 19.48 -1.70 -6.40
CA HIS A 109 18.85 -2.88 -6.99
C HIS A 109 18.34 -2.54 -8.39
N SER A 110 18.45 -3.50 -9.30
CA SER A 110 17.93 -3.33 -10.66
C SER A 110 16.41 -3.44 -10.68
N VAL A 111 15.79 -2.98 -11.77
CA VAL A 111 14.36 -3.10 -11.98
C VAL A 111 13.97 -4.58 -12.00
N GLU A 112 14.79 -5.42 -12.65
CA GLU A 112 14.55 -6.87 -12.71
C GLU A 112 14.56 -7.51 -11.32
N GLU A 113 15.49 -7.12 -10.45
CA GLU A 113 15.54 -7.63 -9.08
C GLU A 113 14.29 -7.27 -8.29
N LEU A 114 13.83 -6.03 -8.43
CA LEU A 114 12.61 -5.57 -7.77
C LEU A 114 11.38 -6.32 -8.28
N GLN A 115 11.29 -6.52 -9.59
CA GLN A 115 10.17 -7.25 -10.19
C GLN A 115 10.14 -8.71 -9.76
N GLU A 116 11.31 -9.36 -9.71
CA GLU A 116 11.41 -10.74 -9.24
C GLU A 116 10.95 -10.85 -7.78
N LYS A 117 11.32 -9.90 -6.94
CA LYS A 117 10.91 -9.90 -5.53
C LYS A 117 9.40 -9.70 -5.41
N ILE A 118 8.82 -8.81 -6.19
CA ILE A 118 7.38 -8.58 -6.20
C ILE A 118 6.64 -9.85 -6.64
N GLU A 119 7.10 -10.50 -7.71
CA GLU A 119 6.50 -11.75 -8.18
C GLU A 119 6.61 -12.85 -7.12
N GLU A 120 7.75 -12.95 -6.46
CA GLU A 120 7.95 -13.91 -5.37
C GLU A 120 6.94 -13.70 -4.25
N LEU A 121 6.76 -12.44 -3.82
CA LEU A 121 5.78 -12.11 -2.78
C LEU A 121 4.36 -12.46 -3.19
N LEU A 122 3.99 -12.15 -4.43
CA LEU A 122 2.66 -12.44 -4.95
C LEU A 122 2.42 -13.94 -5.04
N ASN A 123 3.42 -14.71 -5.48
CA ASN A 123 3.31 -16.16 -5.60
C ASN A 123 3.22 -16.82 -4.23
N GLN A 124 3.98 -16.36 -3.26
CA GLN A 124 3.92 -16.87 -1.89
C GLN A 124 2.56 -16.63 -1.27
N PHE A 125 1.98 -15.46 -1.51
CA PHE A 125 0.67 -15.13 -0.96
C PHE A 125 -0.45 -15.97 -1.62
N ALA A 126 -0.31 -16.28 -2.90
CA ALA A 126 -1.31 -17.05 -3.65
C ALA A 126 -1.34 -18.53 -3.23
N MET A 127 -0.29 -19.00 -2.62
CA MET A 127 -0.19 -20.38 -2.13
C MET A 127 -0.75 -20.47 -0.71
#